data_28fc3ace4efb04a3ae4d190229c4eb6f
#
_entry.id   28fc3ace4efb04a3ae4d190229c4eb6f
#
_cell.length_a   1.000
_cell.length_b   1.000
_cell.length_c   1.000
_cell.angle_alpha   90.00
_cell.angle_beta   90.00
_cell.angle_gamma   90.00
#
_symmetry.space_group_name_H-M   'P 1'
#
loop_
_entity.id
_entity.type
_entity.pdbx_description
1 polymer ?
#
loop_
_entity_poly.entity_id
_entity_poly.type
_entity_poly.pdbx_seq_one_letter_code
_entity_poly.pdbx_strand_id
1 'polypeptide(L)'
;MKIIKSHIKLSLILTFFAGWYIGLWVENWVFVTMSFEVPAINLLTTAATLGVTVYVAKIIQKSVQDRKSQNQLLIQRIDRIEKLVDEIDHTTSADGFSYIGLQASIKNLYMSLNRVINEIHRLYPEIKKQVLSKQALLNVRELENVATFTVKNNSQIRILADKVFYSQPKRTEVNSSLSSLRDKLFDLQIEVNGQ
;
A
#
# COMPACT_ATOMS: atom_id res chain seq x y z
N MET A 1 -1.18 -8.11 -16.54
CA MET A 1 0.12 -8.45 -15.93
C MET A 1 0.74 -9.77 -16.40
N LYS A 2 -0.03 -10.81 -16.79
CA LYS A 2 0.50 -12.06 -17.40
C LYS A 2 1.16 -11.85 -18.77
N ILE A 3 0.64 -10.92 -19.57
CA ILE A 3 1.12 -10.65 -20.95
C ILE A 3 2.54 -10.06 -20.97
N ILE A 4 2.86 -9.15 -20.04
CA ILE A 4 4.19 -8.51 -19.95
C ILE A 4 5.29 -9.52 -19.58
N LYS A 5 4.99 -10.48 -18.68
CA LYS A 5 5.95 -11.54 -18.32
C LYS A 5 6.25 -12.51 -19.45
N SER A 6 5.27 -12.75 -20.34
CA SER A 6 5.45 -13.58 -21.55
C SER A 6 6.37 -12.91 -22.56
N HIS A 7 6.22 -11.61 -22.78
CA HIS A 7 7.05 -10.85 -23.73
C HIS A 7 8.52 -10.76 -23.28
N ILE A 8 8.77 -10.59 -21.97
CA ILE A 8 10.15 -10.55 -21.44
C ILE A 8 10.86 -11.91 -21.63
N LYS A 9 10.15 -13.03 -21.36
CA LYS A 9 10.71 -14.35 -21.58
C LYS A 9 11.00 -14.63 -23.06
N LEU A 10 10.07 -14.24 -23.92
CA LEU A 10 10.21 -14.39 -25.38
C LEU A 10 11.38 -13.55 -25.91
N SER A 11 11.52 -12.30 -25.44
CA SER A 11 12.62 -11.42 -25.82
C SER A 11 13.98 -11.99 -25.40
N LEU A 12 14.09 -12.52 -24.17
CA LEU A 12 15.32 -13.15 -23.67
C LEU A 12 15.71 -14.40 -24.48
N ILE A 13 14.74 -15.23 -24.85
CA ILE A 13 14.96 -16.42 -25.68
C ILE A 13 15.40 -15.99 -27.08
N LEU A 14 14.74 -14.98 -27.69
CA LEU A 14 15.09 -14.47 -29.01
C LEU A 14 16.49 -13.85 -29.03
N THR A 15 16.87 -13.08 -28.02
CA THR A 15 18.24 -12.52 -27.90
C THR A 15 19.29 -13.60 -27.73
N PHE A 16 18.98 -14.66 -26.96
CA PHE A 16 19.88 -15.80 -26.82
C PHE A 16 20.08 -16.54 -28.14
N PHE A 17 18.99 -16.85 -28.86
CA PHE A 17 19.08 -17.51 -30.16
C PHE A 17 19.71 -16.63 -31.25
N ALA A 18 19.46 -15.33 -31.24
CA ALA A 18 20.11 -14.38 -32.15
C ALA A 18 21.62 -14.30 -31.88
N GLY A 19 22.04 -14.24 -30.62
CA GLY A 19 23.46 -14.30 -30.23
C GLY A 19 24.13 -15.61 -30.62
N TRP A 20 23.43 -16.73 -30.42
CA TRP A 20 23.89 -18.06 -30.85
C TRP A 20 24.07 -18.14 -32.36
N TYR A 21 23.05 -17.67 -33.13
CA TYR A 21 23.07 -17.69 -34.62
C TYR A 21 24.16 -16.79 -35.17
N ILE A 22 24.37 -15.59 -34.62
CA ILE A 22 25.47 -14.70 -34.95
C ILE A 22 26.82 -15.33 -34.64
N GLY A 23 26.95 -16.01 -33.49
CA GLY A 23 28.15 -16.72 -33.16
C GLY A 23 28.51 -17.81 -34.17
N LEU A 24 27.54 -18.64 -34.54
CA LEU A 24 27.73 -19.71 -35.57
C LEU A 24 28.05 -19.11 -36.94
N TRP A 25 27.49 -17.92 -37.29
CA TRP A 25 27.75 -17.26 -38.56
C TRP A 25 29.15 -16.66 -38.63
N VAL A 26 29.62 -16.05 -37.53
CA VAL A 26 30.98 -15.54 -37.37
C VAL A 26 31.99 -16.66 -37.44
N GLU A 27 31.70 -17.83 -36.85
CA GLU A 27 32.55 -19.00 -36.85
C GLU A 27 32.74 -19.57 -38.28
N ASN A 28 31.69 -19.55 -39.12
CA ASN A 28 31.74 -19.97 -40.50
C ASN A 28 32.37 -18.95 -41.45
N TRP A 29 32.51 -17.69 -41.07
CA TRP A 29 33.02 -16.64 -41.96
C TRP A 29 34.50 -16.31 -41.73
N VAL A 30 35.01 -16.65 -40.56
CA VAL A 30 36.44 -16.47 -40.27
C VAL A 30 37.14 -17.79 -40.59
N PHE A 31 37.76 -17.88 -41.77
CA PHE A 31 38.77 -18.84 -42.08
C PHE A 31 40.04 -18.62 -41.23
N VAL A 32 39.88 -18.58 -39.95
CA VAL A 32 40.97 -18.64 -38.99
C VAL A 32 40.85 -20.03 -38.36
N THR A 33 41.81 -20.85 -38.62
CA THR A 33 42.11 -22.02 -37.78
C THR A 33 42.46 -21.56 -36.38
N MET A 34 41.47 -21.06 -35.68
CA MET A 34 41.55 -20.96 -34.22
C MET A 34 41.40 -22.36 -33.72
N SER A 35 42.52 -22.93 -33.33
CA SER A 35 42.50 -24.04 -32.39
C SER A 35 41.56 -23.68 -31.27
N PHE A 36 40.49 -24.44 -31.07
CA PHE A 36 39.48 -24.25 -30.03
C PHE A 36 40.05 -24.58 -28.65
N GLU A 37 41.17 -23.98 -28.31
CA GLU A 37 41.54 -23.80 -26.91
C GLU A 37 40.75 -22.62 -26.37
N VAL A 38 39.44 -22.87 -26.10
CA VAL A 38 38.70 -21.97 -25.21
C VAL A 38 39.47 -22.02 -23.91
N PRO A 39 40.22 -20.98 -23.52
CA PRO A 39 41.00 -21.04 -22.29
C PRO A 39 40.03 -21.42 -21.17
N ALA A 40 40.34 -22.44 -20.38
CA ALA A 40 39.48 -22.88 -19.29
C ALA A 40 39.07 -21.72 -18.37
N ILE A 41 39.90 -20.65 -18.31
CA ILE A 41 39.66 -19.36 -17.67
C ILE A 41 38.42 -18.66 -18.23
N ASN A 42 38.20 -18.67 -19.55
CA ASN A 42 37.03 -17.97 -20.15
C ASN A 42 35.71 -18.73 -19.84
N LEU A 43 35.76 -20.05 -19.80
CA LEU A 43 34.60 -20.88 -19.39
C LEU A 43 34.26 -20.64 -17.91
N LEU A 44 35.28 -20.56 -17.06
CA LEU A 44 35.15 -20.35 -15.62
C LEU A 44 34.63 -18.91 -15.33
N THR A 45 35.14 -17.91 -16.06
CA THR A 45 34.65 -16.52 -15.94
C THR A 45 33.21 -16.38 -16.43
N THR A 46 32.84 -17.02 -17.52
CA THR A 46 31.47 -17.00 -18.03
C THR A 46 30.51 -17.68 -17.06
N ALA A 47 30.89 -18.85 -16.52
CA ALA A 47 30.10 -19.55 -15.52
C ALA A 47 29.92 -18.74 -14.23
N ALA A 48 31.02 -18.09 -13.75
CA ALA A 48 30.99 -17.21 -12.58
C ALA A 48 30.09 -15.99 -12.81
N THR A 49 30.18 -15.35 -13.99
CA THR A 49 29.35 -14.19 -14.35
C THR A 49 27.88 -14.57 -14.41
N LEU A 50 27.55 -15.71 -15.02
CA LEU A 50 26.18 -16.22 -15.05
C LEU A 50 25.67 -16.53 -13.63
N GLY A 51 26.47 -17.17 -12.79
CA GLY A 51 26.14 -17.44 -11.40
C GLY A 51 25.84 -16.16 -10.60
N VAL A 52 26.69 -15.17 -10.71
CA VAL A 52 26.49 -13.86 -10.06
C VAL A 52 25.23 -13.16 -10.58
N THR A 53 25.01 -13.17 -11.90
CA THR A 53 23.82 -12.55 -12.53
C THR A 53 22.54 -13.21 -12.03
N VAL A 54 22.47 -14.52 -11.96
CA VAL A 54 21.31 -15.26 -11.44
C VAL A 54 21.11 -14.98 -9.95
N TYR A 55 22.19 -14.94 -9.17
CA TYR A 55 22.14 -14.63 -7.75
C TYR A 55 21.61 -13.22 -7.48
N VAL A 56 22.14 -12.21 -8.18
CA VAL A 56 21.69 -10.81 -8.08
C VAL A 56 20.22 -10.68 -8.52
N ALA A 57 19.85 -11.30 -9.64
CA ALA A 57 18.45 -11.31 -10.10
C ALA A 57 17.50 -11.92 -9.07
N LYS A 58 17.91 -12.99 -8.38
CA LYS A 58 17.11 -13.65 -7.34
C LYS A 58 16.96 -12.74 -6.10
N ILE A 59 18.02 -12.03 -5.69
CA ILE A 59 17.96 -11.08 -4.57
C ILE A 59 17.01 -9.93 -4.91
N ILE A 60 17.14 -9.34 -6.10
CA ILE A 60 16.27 -8.24 -6.54
C ILE A 60 14.82 -8.72 -6.61
N GLN A 61 14.57 -9.89 -7.19
CA GLN A 61 13.22 -10.45 -7.28
C GLN A 61 12.59 -10.67 -5.90
N LYS A 62 13.36 -11.20 -4.95
CA LYS A 62 12.91 -11.39 -3.56
C LYS A 62 12.58 -10.05 -2.91
N SER A 63 13.47 -9.06 -3.01
CA SER A 63 13.25 -7.72 -2.45
C SER A 63 12.00 -7.04 -3.02
N VAL A 64 11.76 -7.15 -4.33
CA VAL A 64 10.55 -6.61 -4.98
C VAL A 64 9.30 -7.36 -4.52
N GLN A 65 9.38 -8.68 -4.34
CA GLN A 65 8.25 -9.48 -3.88
C GLN A 65 7.90 -9.19 -2.42
N ASP A 66 8.91 -9.03 -1.56
CA ASP A 66 8.73 -8.68 -0.15
C ASP A 66 8.07 -7.29 -0.01
N ARG A 67 8.53 -6.29 -0.78
CA ARG A 67 7.91 -4.95 -0.81
C ARG A 67 6.45 -5.00 -1.27
N LYS A 68 6.14 -5.75 -2.33
CA LYS A 68 4.75 -5.92 -2.80
C LYS A 68 3.86 -6.55 -1.74
N SER A 69 4.37 -7.57 -1.04
CA SER A 69 3.63 -8.22 0.05
C SER A 69 3.36 -7.25 1.20
N GLN A 70 4.36 -6.44 1.58
CA GLN A 70 4.20 -5.41 2.62
C GLN A 70 3.18 -4.35 2.23
N ASN A 71 3.21 -3.86 0.97
CA ASN A 71 2.22 -2.91 0.47
C ASN A 71 0.81 -3.49 0.52
N GLN A 72 0.64 -4.74 0.08
CA GLN A 72 -0.67 -5.41 0.13
C GLN A 72 -1.20 -5.54 1.56
N LEU A 73 -0.34 -5.85 2.53
CA LEU A 73 -0.73 -5.90 3.93
C LEU A 73 -1.15 -4.52 4.47
N LEU A 74 -0.43 -3.46 4.10
CA LEU A 74 -0.79 -2.10 4.48
C LEU A 74 -2.15 -1.68 3.88
N ILE A 75 -2.37 -1.96 2.60
CA ILE A 75 -3.66 -1.69 1.93
C ILE A 75 -4.79 -2.42 2.64
N GLN A 76 -4.65 -3.72 2.93
CA GLN A 76 -5.67 -4.48 3.67
C GLN A 76 -5.96 -3.91 5.06
N ARG A 77 -4.97 -3.28 5.70
CA ARG A 77 -5.18 -2.62 7.01
C ARG A 77 -5.89 -1.28 6.84
N ILE A 78 -5.59 -0.52 5.79
CA ILE A 78 -6.35 0.70 5.45
C ILE A 78 -7.80 0.34 5.14
N ASP A 79 -8.07 -0.70 4.36
CA ASP A 79 -9.43 -1.18 4.08
C ASP A 79 -10.20 -1.56 5.38
N ARG A 80 -9.50 -2.10 6.39
CA ARG A 80 -10.11 -2.36 7.70
C ARG A 80 -10.46 -1.06 8.45
N ILE A 81 -9.63 -0.03 8.29
CA ILE A 81 -9.91 1.29 8.87
C ILE A 81 -11.12 1.91 8.19
N GLU A 82 -11.26 1.80 6.87
CA GLU A 82 -12.44 2.25 6.14
C GLU A 82 -13.72 1.57 6.64
N LYS A 83 -13.69 0.26 6.91
CA LYS A 83 -14.82 -0.44 7.52
C LYS A 83 -15.20 0.08 8.90
N LEU A 84 -14.22 0.49 9.71
CA LEU A 84 -14.51 1.14 10.99
C LEU A 84 -15.13 2.52 10.80
N VAL A 85 -14.74 3.26 9.78
CA VAL A 85 -15.36 4.53 9.39
C VAL A 85 -16.82 4.31 8.97
N ASP A 86 -17.08 3.29 8.17
CA ASP A 86 -18.44 2.92 7.74
C ASP A 86 -19.32 2.47 8.92
N GLU A 87 -18.76 1.75 9.88
CA GLU A 87 -19.46 1.36 11.12
C GLU A 87 -19.86 2.59 11.96
N ILE A 88 -18.97 3.59 12.05
CA ILE A 88 -19.26 4.86 12.74
C ILE A 88 -20.34 5.62 11.98
N ASP A 89 -20.25 5.72 10.67
CA ASP A 89 -21.25 6.37 9.81
C ASP A 89 -22.63 5.71 9.99
N HIS A 90 -22.70 4.40 9.91
CA HIS A 90 -23.94 3.65 10.14
C HIS A 90 -24.50 3.89 11.55
N THR A 91 -23.64 3.90 12.57
CA THR A 91 -24.02 4.15 13.95
C THR A 91 -24.60 5.55 14.13
N THR A 92 -23.95 6.57 13.59
CA THR A 92 -24.36 7.99 13.73
C THR A 92 -25.57 8.33 12.88
N SER A 93 -25.84 7.56 11.83
CA SER A 93 -27.01 7.70 10.96
C SER A 93 -28.27 7.01 11.54
N ALA A 94 -28.09 6.10 12.48
CA ALA A 94 -29.21 5.39 13.11
C ALA A 94 -30.07 6.32 13.99
N ASP A 95 -31.35 5.95 14.15
CA ASP A 95 -32.27 6.65 15.03
C ASP A 95 -32.03 6.27 16.51
N GLY A 96 -31.04 6.93 17.09
CA GLY A 96 -30.61 6.71 18.46
C GLY A 96 -29.52 5.64 18.63
N PHE A 97 -28.37 6.04 19.10
CA PHE A 97 -27.21 5.18 19.30
C PHE A 97 -26.60 5.33 20.70
N SER A 98 -25.81 4.34 21.12
CA SER A 98 -25.07 4.41 22.38
C SER A 98 -23.90 5.36 22.28
N TYR A 99 -23.85 6.36 23.15
CA TYR A 99 -22.71 7.29 23.21
C TYR A 99 -21.39 6.59 23.57
N ILE A 100 -21.45 5.67 24.53
CA ILE A 100 -20.28 4.88 24.94
C ILE A 100 -19.79 4.01 23.79
N GLY A 101 -20.74 3.40 23.05
CA GLY A 101 -20.41 2.63 21.84
C GLY A 101 -19.72 3.47 20.79
N LEU A 102 -20.23 4.66 20.48
CA LEU A 102 -19.60 5.56 19.53
C LEU A 102 -18.19 5.99 19.97
N GLN A 103 -18.01 6.38 21.24
CA GLN A 103 -16.67 6.71 21.76
C GLN A 103 -15.69 5.53 21.64
N ALA A 104 -16.15 4.31 21.94
CA ALA A 104 -15.31 3.12 21.81
C ALA A 104 -14.92 2.87 20.34
N SER A 105 -15.85 3.03 19.40
CA SER A 105 -15.57 2.87 17.95
C SER A 105 -14.58 3.93 17.45
N ILE A 106 -14.74 5.20 17.82
CA ILE A 106 -13.80 6.27 17.44
C ILE A 106 -12.41 6.03 18.06
N LYS A 107 -12.34 5.62 19.32
CA LYS A 107 -11.07 5.26 19.96
C LYS A 107 -10.39 4.07 19.28
N ASN A 108 -11.15 3.07 18.87
CA ASN A 108 -10.64 1.91 18.13
C ASN A 108 -10.12 2.33 16.74
N LEU A 109 -10.85 3.19 16.04
CA LEU A 109 -10.44 3.81 14.79
C LEU A 109 -9.10 4.54 14.95
N TYR A 110 -8.98 5.41 15.96
CA TYR A 110 -7.75 6.15 16.25
C TYR A 110 -6.56 5.22 16.50
N MET A 111 -6.74 4.19 17.36
CA MET A 111 -5.68 3.22 17.67
C MET A 111 -5.27 2.41 16.45
N SER A 112 -6.22 1.99 15.63
CA SER A 112 -5.98 1.21 14.42
C SER A 112 -5.23 2.05 13.38
N LEU A 113 -5.67 3.28 13.15
CA LEU A 113 -5.00 4.22 12.25
C LEU A 113 -3.56 4.52 12.72
N ASN A 114 -3.38 4.80 14.00
CA ASN A 114 -2.04 5.09 14.55
C ASN A 114 -1.06 3.92 14.38
N ARG A 115 -1.53 2.68 14.49
CA ARG A 115 -0.71 1.48 14.20
C ARG A 115 -0.28 1.43 12.74
N VAL A 116 -1.21 1.66 11.81
CA VAL A 116 -0.91 1.67 10.36
C VAL A 116 0.07 2.79 10.04
N ILE A 117 -0.12 3.97 10.61
CA ILE A 117 0.79 5.11 10.42
C ILE A 117 2.20 4.81 10.91
N ASN A 118 2.35 4.20 12.09
CA ASN A 118 3.66 3.82 12.59
C ASN A 118 4.36 2.80 11.69
N GLU A 119 3.61 1.89 11.07
CA GLU A 119 4.17 0.98 10.07
C GLU A 119 4.57 1.71 8.79
N ILE A 120 3.72 2.60 8.29
CA ILE A 120 4.05 3.43 7.11
C ILE A 120 5.32 4.22 7.38
N HIS A 121 5.45 4.86 8.55
CA HIS A 121 6.66 5.62 8.89
C HIS A 121 7.92 4.75 8.96
N ARG A 122 7.77 3.50 9.43
CA ARG A 122 8.89 2.55 9.47
C ARG A 122 9.31 2.07 8.09
N LEU A 123 8.36 1.81 7.21
CA LEU A 123 8.61 1.27 5.89
C LEU A 123 8.95 2.33 4.85
N TYR A 124 8.39 3.52 5.03
CA TYR A 124 8.49 4.64 4.09
C TYR A 124 8.81 5.94 4.82
N PRO A 125 10.09 6.27 5.00
CA PRO A 125 10.49 7.51 5.68
C PRO A 125 10.26 8.78 4.85
N GLU A 126 9.54 8.69 3.74
CA GLU A 126 9.27 9.81 2.84
C GLU A 126 8.35 10.85 3.48
N ILE A 127 8.71 12.13 3.30
CA ILE A 127 8.01 13.28 3.91
C ILE A 127 6.53 13.32 3.51
N LYS A 128 6.21 13.05 2.23
CA LYS A 128 4.83 13.12 1.73
C LYS A 128 3.90 12.15 2.45
N LYS A 129 4.34 10.91 2.67
CA LYS A 129 3.56 9.89 3.40
C LYS A 129 3.38 10.26 4.87
N GLN A 130 4.38 10.90 5.48
CA GLN A 130 4.27 11.39 6.85
C GLN A 130 3.25 12.53 6.98
N VAL A 131 3.18 13.43 5.99
CA VAL A 131 2.20 14.53 5.98
C VAL A 131 0.78 13.98 5.85
N LEU A 132 0.53 13.08 4.89
CA LEU A 132 -0.79 12.46 4.70
C LEU A 132 -1.23 11.67 5.95
N SER A 133 -0.32 10.91 6.55
CA SER A 133 -0.57 10.18 7.79
C SER A 133 -0.96 11.10 8.94
N LYS A 134 -0.29 12.25 9.07
CA LYS A 134 -0.58 13.26 10.09
C LYS A 134 -1.95 13.91 9.87
N GLN A 135 -2.30 14.21 8.60
CA GLN A 135 -3.60 14.75 8.24
C GLN A 135 -4.72 13.75 8.56
N ALA A 136 -4.55 12.46 8.24
CA ALA A 136 -5.55 11.45 8.60
C ALA A 136 -5.78 11.36 10.11
N LEU A 137 -4.74 11.44 10.94
CA LEU A 137 -4.89 11.48 12.41
C LEU A 137 -5.60 12.74 12.90
N LEU A 138 -5.33 13.90 12.28
CA LEU A 138 -6.03 15.14 12.62
C LEU A 138 -7.51 15.04 12.30
N ASN A 139 -7.88 14.45 11.15
CA ASN A 139 -9.28 14.25 10.78
C ASN A 139 -10.00 13.29 11.75
N VAL A 140 -9.34 12.26 12.29
CA VAL A 140 -9.95 11.40 13.34
C VAL A 140 -10.19 12.20 14.62
N ARG A 141 -9.28 13.07 15.03
CA ARG A 141 -9.48 13.96 16.19
C ARG A 141 -10.59 14.95 15.96
N GLU A 142 -10.68 15.51 14.75
CA GLU A 142 -11.78 16.38 14.38
C GLU A 142 -13.11 15.64 14.41
N LEU A 143 -13.18 14.43 13.86
CA LEU A 143 -14.34 13.55 13.97
C LEU A 143 -14.71 13.28 15.45
N GLU A 144 -13.73 12.97 16.30
CA GLU A 144 -13.95 12.79 17.73
C GLU A 144 -14.57 14.05 18.35
N ASN A 145 -14.01 15.22 18.08
CA ASN A 145 -14.52 16.49 18.58
C ASN A 145 -15.95 16.75 18.09
N VAL A 146 -16.20 16.56 16.79
CA VAL A 146 -17.53 16.79 16.21
C VAL A 146 -18.55 15.79 16.73
N ALA A 147 -18.20 14.51 16.81
CA ALA A 147 -19.14 13.44 17.18
C ALA A 147 -19.35 13.32 18.70
N THR A 148 -18.34 13.63 19.51
CA THR A 148 -18.40 13.42 20.98
C THR A 148 -18.45 14.69 21.78
N PHE A 149 -18.32 15.86 21.13
CA PHE A 149 -18.21 17.12 21.85
C PHE A 149 -19.48 17.44 22.65
N THR A 150 -19.30 17.42 23.91
CA THR A 150 -20.05 17.97 25.04
C THR A 150 -21.56 18.09 24.85
N VAL A 151 -22.19 17.08 25.31
CA VAL A 151 -23.63 16.94 25.47
C VAL A 151 -24.24 18.09 26.33
N LYS A 152 -23.43 18.81 27.11
CA LYS A 152 -23.94 19.70 28.14
C LYS A 152 -24.69 20.94 27.68
N ASN A 153 -24.49 21.42 26.44
CA ASN A 153 -25.17 22.63 25.95
C ASN A 153 -25.44 22.67 24.45
N ASN A 154 -25.50 21.51 23.77
CA ASN A 154 -25.69 21.51 22.34
C ASN A 154 -27.16 21.18 22.01
N SER A 155 -27.93 22.18 21.62
CA SER A 155 -29.34 22.04 21.15
C SER A 155 -29.50 21.06 19.96
N GLN A 156 -28.40 20.64 19.36
CA GLN A 156 -28.36 19.73 18.23
C GLN A 156 -28.25 18.26 18.65
N ILE A 157 -28.06 17.98 19.95
CA ILE A 157 -27.93 16.64 20.49
C ILE A 157 -29.03 16.41 21.53
N ARG A 158 -29.82 15.35 21.34
CA ARG A 158 -30.87 14.95 22.28
C ARG A 158 -30.49 13.60 22.91
N ILE A 159 -30.61 13.50 24.20
CA ILE A 159 -30.40 12.26 24.94
C ILE A 159 -31.74 11.78 25.47
N LEU A 160 -32.06 10.54 25.20
CA LEU A 160 -33.27 9.90 25.71
C LEU A 160 -32.94 8.44 26.06
N ALA A 161 -33.13 8.03 27.33
CA ALA A 161 -32.93 6.64 27.78
C ALA A 161 -31.60 6.04 27.32
N ASP A 162 -30.47 6.72 27.60
CA ASP A 162 -29.10 6.34 27.24
C ASP A 162 -28.78 6.30 25.74
N LYS A 163 -29.71 6.73 24.90
CA LYS A 163 -29.50 6.91 23.48
C LYS A 163 -29.28 8.36 23.12
N VAL A 164 -28.36 8.59 22.20
CA VAL A 164 -28.05 9.90 21.64
C VAL A 164 -28.70 10.02 20.27
N PHE A 165 -29.32 11.17 20.05
CA PHE A 165 -29.97 11.54 18.79
C PHE A 165 -29.31 12.81 18.28
N TYR A 166 -28.81 12.79 17.06
CA TYR A 166 -28.30 13.98 16.40
C TYR A 166 -29.42 14.67 15.61
N SER A 167 -29.43 16.01 15.66
CA SER A 167 -30.22 16.78 14.72
C SER A 167 -29.66 16.66 13.30
N GLN A 168 -30.45 17.00 12.30
CA GLN A 168 -30.02 16.93 10.90
C GLN A 168 -28.74 17.75 10.63
N PRO A 169 -28.58 19.00 11.13
CA PRO A 169 -27.34 19.75 10.98
C PRO A 169 -26.13 19.02 11.59
N LYS A 170 -26.32 18.37 12.75
CA LYS A 170 -25.23 17.64 13.42
C LYS A 170 -24.84 16.38 12.66
N ARG A 171 -25.79 15.65 12.10
CA ARG A 171 -25.53 14.53 11.21
C ARG A 171 -24.72 14.95 9.98
N THR A 172 -25.08 16.09 9.38
CA THR A 172 -24.34 16.64 8.22
C THR A 172 -22.90 16.98 8.59
N GLU A 173 -22.66 17.57 9.76
CA GLU A 173 -21.33 17.90 10.26
C GLU A 173 -20.48 16.63 10.47
N VAL A 174 -21.02 15.61 11.12
CA VAL A 174 -20.36 14.32 11.33
C VAL A 174 -20.05 13.64 9.99
N ASN A 175 -21.00 13.61 9.07
CA ASN A 175 -20.84 13.02 7.75
C ASN A 175 -19.77 13.75 6.92
N SER A 176 -19.68 15.07 7.03
CA SER A 176 -18.61 15.86 6.39
C SER A 176 -17.22 15.46 6.94
N SER A 177 -17.10 15.31 8.25
CA SER A 177 -15.85 14.86 8.88
C SER A 177 -15.47 13.43 8.48
N LEU A 178 -16.45 12.53 8.38
CA LEU A 178 -16.24 11.14 7.89
C LEU A 178 -15.80 11.12 6.43
N SER A 179 -16.43 11.95 5.57
CA SER A 179 -16.04 12.08 4.16
C SER A 179 -14.61 12.58 4.03
N SER A 180 -14.25 13.64 4.76
CA SER A 180 -12.87 14.16 4.77
C SER A 180 -11.85 13.12 5.22
N LEU A 181 -12.21 12.27 6.18
CA LEU A 181 -11.35 11.16 6.61
C LEU A 181 -11.21 10.10 5.52
N ARG A 182 -12.31 9.70 4.85
CA ARG A 182 -12.28 8.75 3.72
C ARG A 182 -11.36 9.24 2.59
N ASP A 183 -11.46 10.52 2.25
CA ASP A 183 -10.60 11.13 1.22
C ASP A 183 -9.12 11.00 1.59
N LYS A 184 -8.77 11.21 2.86
CA LYS A 184 -7.38 11.08 3.33
C LYS A 184 -6.89 9.63 3.41
N LEU A 185 -7.76 8.69 3.73
CA LEU A 185 -7.45 7.25 3.68
C LEU A 185 -7.22 6.80 2.23
N PHE A 186 -8.05 7.27 1.31
CA PHE A 186 -7.90 6.99 -0.11
C PHE A 186 -6.59 7.58 -0.68
N ASP A 187 -6.27 8.84 -0.37
CA ASP A 187 -4.99 9.46 -0.74
C ASP A 187 -3.81 8.64 -0.22
N LEU A 188 -3.90 8.15 1.03
CA LEU A 188 -2.87 7.33 1.65
C LEU A 188 -2.75 5.95 0.97
N GLN A 189 -3.87 5.35 0.58
CA GLN A 189 -3.92 4.07 -0.13
C GLN A 189 -3.28 4.18 -1.52
N ILE A 190 -3.59 5.25 -2.27
CA ILE A 190 -2.96 5.54 -3.56
C ILE A 190 -1.44 5.69 -3.40
N GLU A 191 -0.99 6.45 -2.42
CA GLU A 191 0.42 6.70 -2.19
C GLU A 191 1.19 5.44 -1.77
N VAL A 192 0.55 4.53 -1.02
CA VAL A 192 1.13 3.22 -0.67
C VAL A 192 1.15 2.27 -1.87
N ASN A 193 0.14 2.34 -2.74
CA ASN A 193 0.00 1.44 -3.91
C ASN A 193 0.86 1.89 -5.09
N GLY A 194 1.16 3.18 -5.20
CA GLY A 194 1.86 3.80 -6.33
C GLY A 194 3.36 3.48 -6.43
N GLN A 195 3.89 2.62 -5.56
CA GLN A 195 5.27 2.13 -5.53
C GLN A 195 5.32 0.62 -5.79
#